data_570e7228f8d308b83dc20428ef4b4b91
#
_entry.id   570e7228f8d308b83dc20428ef4b4b91
#
_cell.length_a   1.000
_cell.length_b   1.000
_cell.length_c   1.000
_cell.angle_alpha   90.00
_cell.angle_beta   90.00
_cell.angle_gamma   90.00
#
_symmetry.space_group_name_H-M   'P 1'
#
loop_
_entity.id
_entity.type
_entity.pdbx_description
1 polymer ?
#
loop_
_entity_poly.entity_id
_entity_poly.type
_entity_poly.pdbx_seq_one_letter_code
_entity_poly.pdbx_strand_id
1 'polypeptide(L)' 'KIGLAVKQDQLRAGDLVFFKTGIFSRHVGMYIDKGEFLHVSSSNGVMVSNLEDSYWRSAYWKARRVQ' A
#
# COMPACT_ATOMS: atom_id res chain seq x y z
N LYS A 1 14.62 -0.84 -11.30
CA LYS A 1 15.11 -0.83 -9.94
C LYS A 1 14.06 -0.30 -8.99
N ILE A 2 13.81 -1.03 -7.96
CA ILE A 2 12.87 -0.63 -6.91
C ILE A 2 13.66 0.20 -5.93
N GLY A 3 13.26 1.40 -5.70
CA GLY A 3 14.11 1.95 -4.79
C GLY A 3 13.85 3.25 -4.16
N LEU A 4 13.14 4.10 -4.79
CA LEU A 4 12.95 5.39 -4.18
C LEU A 4 11.95 5.29 -3.04
N ALA A 5 12.39 5.68 -1.84
CA ALA A 5 11.47 5.83 -0.72
C ALA A 5 10.54 6.99 -0.99
N VAL A 6 9.26 6.81 -0.71
CA VAL A 6 8.24 7.83 -0.95
C VAL A 6 7.54 8.11 0.36
N LYS A 7 7.42 9.38 0.71
CA LYS A 7 6.64 9.78 1.88
C LYS A 7 5.16 9.59 1.60
N GLN A 8 4.41 9.25 2.63
CA GLN A 8 2.99 8.96 2.48
C GLN A 8 2.22 10.13 1.85
N ASP A 9 2.58 11.36 2.17
CA ASP A 9 1.91 12.53 1.64
C ASP A 9 2.34 12.88 0.21
N GLN A 10 3.24 12.09 -0.38
CA GLN A 10 3.73 12.32 -1.73
C GLN A 10 3.45 11.14 -2.65
N LEU A 11 2.52 10.28 -2.27
CA LEU A 11 2.18 9.11 -3.07
C LEU A 11 1.59 9.49 -4.42
N ARG A 12 1.97 8.73 -5.44
CA ARG A 12 1.46 8.88 -6.81
C ARG A 12 1.00 7.53 -7.32
N ALA A 13 0.11 7.58 -8.30
CA ALA A 13 -0.36 6.36 -8.96
C ALA A 13 0.82 5.50 -9.40
N GLY A 14 0.76 4.21 -9.07
CA GLY A 14 1.82 3.26 -9.41
C GLY A 14 2.83 3.04 -8.31
N ASP A 15 2.86 3.87 -7.27
CA ASP A 15 3.75 3.62 -6.15
C ASP A 15 3.31 2.38 -5.38
N LEU A 16 4.27 1.62 -4.88
CA LEU A 16 3.98 0.44 -4.07
C LEU A 16 3.88 0.85 -2.62
N VAL A 17 2.81 0.41 -1.97
CA VAL A 17 2.60 0.66 -0.55
C VAL A 17 2.69 -0.67 0.19
N PHE A 18 3.43 -0.68 1.30
CA PHE A 18 3.72 -1.89 2.06
C PHE A 18 3.10 -1.79 3.44
N PHE A 19 2.59 -2.92 3.91
CA PHE A 19 1.90 -3.00 5.18
C PHE A 19 2.48 -4.12 6.03
N LYS A 20 2.45 -3.93 7.34
CA LYS A 20 2.73 -4.98 8.31
C LYS A 20 1.39 -5.45 8.86
N THR A 21 0.94 -6.60 8.40
CA THR A 21 -0.39 -7.10 8.74
C THR A 21 -0.38 -8.12 9.88
N GLY A 22 0.80 -8.48 10.35
CA GLY A 22 0.98 -9.38 11.47
C GLY A 22 2.45 -9.44 11.81
N ILE A 23 2.80 -10.22 12.84
CA ILE A 23 4.20 -10.30 13.29
C ILE A 23 5.12 -10.72 12.15
N PHE A 24 4.70 -11.69 11.37
CA PHE A 24 5.51 -12.20 10.24
C PHE A 24 4.84 -11.97 8.90
N SER A 25 3.74 -11.23 8.88
CA SER A 25 2.97 -11.05 7.65
C SER A 25 3.21 -9.68 7.06
N ARG A 26 3.42 -9.65 5.75
CA ARG A 26 3.60 -8.41 5.00
C ARG A 26 2.62 -8.42 3.83
N HIS A 27 2.15 -7.25 3.47
CA HIS A 27 1.19 -7.07 2.38
C HIS A 27 1.66 -5.92 1.52
N VAL A 28 1.35 -5.96 0.24
CA VAL A 28 1.73 -4.91 -0.69
C VAL A 28 0.53 -4.56 -1.56
N GLY A 29 0.41 -3.27 -1.88
CA GLY A 29 -0.60 -2.79 -2.82
C GLY A 29 0.00 -1.73 -3.71
N MET A 30 -0.76 -1.31 -4.70
CA MET A 30 -0.36 -0.26 -5.62
C MET A 30 -1.26 0.95 -5.41
N TYR A 31 -0.65 2.08 -5.13
CA TYR A 31 -1.40 3.31 -4.93
C TYR A 31 -2.09 3.75 -6.22
N ILE A 32 -3.32 4.17 -6.12
CA ILE A 32 -4.10 4.65 -7.26
C ILE A 32 -4.21 6.17 -7.18
N ASP A 33 -5.00 6.67 -6.26
CA ASP A 33 -5.29 8.08 -6.14
C ASP A 33 -6.12 8.31 -4.88
N LYS A 34 -6.05 9.50 -4.32
CA LYS A 34 -6.94 9.95 -3.23
C LYS A 34 -7.00 8.96 -2.06
N GLY A 35 -5.86 8.40 -1.71
CA GLY A 35 -5.76 7.46 -0.61
C GLY A 35 -6.10 6.02 -0.96
N GLU A 36 -6.55 5.76 -2.16
CA GLU A 36 -6.95 4.41 -2.57
C GLU A 36 -5.77 3.62 -3.12
N PHE A 37 -5.78 2.33 -2.85
CA PHE A 37 -4.76 1.42 -3.40
C PHE A 37 -5.39 0.11 -3.82
N LEU A 38 -4.80 -0.48 -4.87
CA LEU A 38 -5.22 -1.76 -5.41
C LEU A 38 -4.39 -2.86 -4.77
N HIS A 39 -5.02 -3.94 -4.34
CA HIS A 39 -4.31 -5.07 -3.79
C HIS A 39 -5.10 -6.35 -3.97
N VAL A 40 -4.46 -7.47 -3.68
CA VAL A 40 -5.10 -8.78 -3.84
C VAL A 40 -5.34 -9.37 -2.46
N SER A 41 -6.58 -9.75 -2.22
CA SER A 41 -7.00 -10.42 -0.99
C SER A 41 -7.17 -11.90 -1.28
N SER A 42 -6.72 -12.75 -0.36
CA SER A 42 -6.89 -14.20 -0.54
C SER A 42 -8.34 -14.64 -0.52
N SER A 43 -9.21 -13.86 0.13
CA SER A 43 -10.63 -14.22 0.22
C SER A 43 -11.51 -13.48 -0.79
N ASN A 44 -11.09 -12.31 -1.27
CA ASN A 44 -11.93 -11.48 -2.13
C ASN A 44 -11.33 -11.16 -3.49
N GLY A 45 -10.11 -11.65 -3.77
CA GLY A 45 -9.45 -11.35 -5.03
C GLY A 45 -8.94 -9.92 -5.07
N VAL A 46 -9.01 -9.31 -6.24
CA VAL A 46 -8.54 -7.93 -6.44
C VAL A 46 -9.51 -6.96 -5.77
N MET A 47 -8.96 -6.07 -4.95
CA MET A 47 -9.74 -5.10 -4.18
C MET A 47 -9.12 -3.73 -4.25
N VAL A 48 -9.95 -2.73 -4.02
CA VAL A 48 -9.49 -1.36 -3.78
C VAL A 48 -9.84 -1.01 -2.34
N SER A 49 -8.84 -0.56 -1.59
CA SER A 49 -9.03 -0.15 -0.20
C SER A 49 -8.47 1.25 -0.02
N ASN A 50 -8.66 1.83 1.15
CA ASN A 50 -8.25 3.21 1.41
C ASN A 50 -7.26 3.26 2.58
N LEU A 51 -6.17 4.01 2.40
CA LEU A 51 -5.14 4.17 3.43
C LEU A 51 -5.68 4.87 4.69
N GLU A 52 -6.79 5.58 4.57
CA GLU A 52 -7.40 6.25 5.72
C GLU A 52 -8.27 5.31 6.55
N ASP A 53 -8.60 4.15 6.03
CA ASP A 53 -9.28 3.11 6.78
C ASP A 53 -8.44 2.76 8.01
N SER A 54 -9.07 2.63 9.17
CA SER A 54 -8.33 2.46 10.42
C SER A 54 -7.41 1.24 10.41
N TYR A 55 -7.84 0.15 9.79
CA TYR A 55 -7.01 -1.04 9.70
C TYR A 55 -5.74 -0.77 8.88
N TRP A 56 -5.92 -0.20 7.69
CA TRP A 56 -4.79 0.02 6.79
C TRP A 56 -3.88 1.13 7.30
N ARG A 57 -4.45 2.16 7.93
CA ARG A 57 -3.66 3.22 8.53
C ARG A 57 -2.73 2.66 9.61
N SER A 58 -3.24 1.76 10.45
CA SER A 58 -2.42 1.14 11.50
C SER A 58 -1.34 0.23 10.92
N ALA A 59 -1.63 -0.46 9.83
CA ALA A 59 -0.72 -1.43 9.24
C ALA A 59 0.32 -0.80 8.31
N TYR A 60 0.11 0.42 7.88
CA TYR A 60 0.99 1.08 6.92
C TYR A 60 2.44 1.05 7.39
N TRP A 61 3.34 0.69 6.48
CA TRP A 61 4.76 0.57 6.81
C TRP A 61 5.61 1.56 6.00
N LYS A 62 5.56 1.49 4.68
CA LYS A 62 6.40 2.32 3.82
C LYS A 62 5.88 2.30 2.40
N ALA A 63 6.46 3.14 1.56
CA ALA A 63 6.16 3.13 0.14
C ALA A 63 7.44 3.25 -0.67
N ARG A 64 7.41 2.73 -1.89
CA ARG A 64 8.54 2.74 -2.80
C ARG A 64 8.04 3.08 -4.21
N ARG A 65 8.85 3.83 -4.93
CA ARG A 65 8.55 4.16 -6.33
C ARG A 65 9.45 3.34 -7.22
N VAL A 66 8.84 2.64 -8.16
CA VAL A 66 9.56 1.85 -9.15
C VAL A 66 10.08 2.80 -10.22
N GLN A 67 11.32 2.61 -10.62
CA GLN A 67 11.94 3.43 -11.65
C GLN A 67 12.35 2.59 -12.85
#